data_2a76ca95f81cd5b44bfe125830ec116f
#
_entry.id   2a76ca95f81cd5b44bfe125830ec116f
#
_cell.length_a   1.000
_cell.length_b   1.000
_cell.length_c   1.000
_cell.angle_alpha   90.00
_cell.angle_beta   90.00
_cell.angle_gamma   90.00
#
_symmetry.space_group_name_H-M   'P 1'
#
loop_
_entity.id
_entity.type
_entity.pdbx_description
1 polymer ?
#
loop_
_entity_poly.entity_id
_entity_poly.type
_entity_poly.pdbx_seq_one_letter_code
_entity_poly.pdbx_strand_id
1 'polypeptide(L)'
;MNDDELLDLARQARERAYCRYSGYSVGAAIIDENGDVHVGCNVENASYSNVSCAEAGAISAMVAAGGTRIATIAVVGGNQGEPSRACTPCGGCRQRIDEFADENTRLIVKDNDENWHSYSMDELLPSSFHL
;
A
#
# COMPACT_ATOMS: atom_id res chain seq x y z
N MET A 1 0.74 -10.68 14.24
CA MET A 1 1.14 -10.85 12.82
C MET A 1 2.50 -10.23 12.59
N ASN A 2 3.42 -10.95 11.94
CA ASN A 2 4.75 -10.43 11.64
C ASN A 2 4.78 -9.80 10.23
N ASP A 3 5.91 -9.19 9.88
CA ASP A 3 6.05 -8.50 8.59
C ASP A 3 5.90 -9.47 7.40
N ASP A 4 6.41 -10.68 7.50
CA ASP A 4 6.32 -11.65 6.41
C ASP A 4 4.88 -12.08 6.14
N GLU A 5 4.09 -12.25 7.19
CA GLU A 5 2.67 -12.58 7.07
C GLU A 5 1.89 -11.42 6.42
N LEU A 6 2.22 -10.19 6.77
CA LEU A 6 1.60 -9.01 6.17
C LEU A 6 1.97 -8.89 4.69
N LEU A 7 3.24 -9.14 4.35
CA LEU A 7 3.69 -9.17 2.96
C LEU A 7 2.97 -10.25 2.15
N ASP A 8 2.72 -11.41 2.74
CA ASP A 8 1.99 -12.48 2.07
C ASP A 8 0.55 -12.07 1.75
N LEU A 9 -0.09 -11.35 2.66
CA LEU A 9 -1.44 -10.83 2.40
C LEU A 9 -1.44 -9.79 1.29
N ALA A 10 -0.43 -8.93 1.24
CA ALA A 10 -0.27 -7.98 0.14
C ALA A 10 -0.04 -8.70 -1.19
N ARG A 11 0.76 -9.77 -1.21
CA ARG A 11 0.96 -10.60 -2.41
C ARG A 11 -0.34 -11.24 -2.89
N GLN A 12 -1.13 -11.77 -1.97
CA GLN A 12 -2.43 -12.37 -2.32
C GLN A 12 -3.39 -11.33 -2.90
N ALA A 13 -3.43 -10.13 -2.33
CA ALA A 13 -4.25 -9.04 -2.86
C ALA A 13 -3.78 -8.64 -4.26
N ARG A 14 -2.48 -8.58 -4.50
CA ARG A 14 -1.89 -8.27 -5.80
C ARG A 14 -2.39 -9.21 -6.90
N GLU A 15 -2.58 -10.48 -6.59
CA GLU A 15 -3.05 -11.47 -7.57
C GLU A 15 -4.45 -11.18 -8.08
N ARG A 16 -5.24 -10.39 -7.35
CA ARG A 16 -6.60 -10.01 -7.71
C ARG A 16 -6.69 -8.65 -8.38
N ALA A 17 -5.58 -7.96 -8.58
CA ALA A 17 -5.56 -6.64 -9.19
C ALA A 17 -6.21 -6.64 -10.58
N TYR A 18 -7.01 -5.61 -10.85
CA TYR A 18 -7.59 -5.40 -12.18
C TYR A 18 -6.69 -4.43 -12.94
N CYS A 19 -5.78 -4.98 -13.76
CA CYS A 19 -4.73 -4.20 -14.41
C CYS A 19 -4.63 -4.47 -15.91
N ARG A 20 -5.78 -4.63 -16.57
CA ARG A 20 -5.85 -5.02 -17.99
C ARG A 20 -5.19 -4.01 -18.93
N TYR A 21 -5.02 -2.76 -18.52
CA TYR A 21 -4.46 -1.72 -19.39
C TYR A 21 -2.93 -1.63 -19.26
N SER A 22 -2.41 -1.64 -18.03
CA SER A 22 -0.98 -1.51 -17.79
C SER A 22 -0.24 -2.84 -17.67
N GLY A 23 -0.94 -3.87 -17.21
CA GLY A 23 -0.30 -5.13 -16.86
C GLY A 23 0.51 -5.03 -15.56
N TYR A 24 0.43 -3.93 -14.82
CA TYR A 24 1.15 -3.72 -13.56
C TYR A 24 0.21 -3.93 -12.38
N SER A 25 0.51 -4.91 -11.55
CA SER A 25 -0.34 -5.33 -10.43
C SER A 25 0.28 -4.94 -9.11
N VAL A 26 -0.54 -4.35 -8.21
CA VAL A 26 -0.10 -3.93 -6.88
C VAL A 26 -1.09 -4.45 -5.85
N GLY A 27 -0.56 -4.93 -4.74
CA GLY A 27 -1.34 -5.29 -3.56
C GLY A 27 -0.84 -4.54 -2.35
N ALA A 28 -1.75 -4.20 -1.44
CA ALA A 28 -1.43 -3.56 -0.19
C ALA A 28 -2.15 -4.25 0.96
N ALA A 29 -1.51 -4.29 2.11
CA ALA A 29 -2.10 -4.83 3.34
C ALA A 29 -1.75 -3.91 4.51
N ILE A 30 -2.76 -3.56 5.30
CA ILE A 30 -2.63 -2.64 6.44
C ILE A 30 -2.94 -3.41 7.72
N ILE A 31 -2.15 -3.16 8.77
CA ILE A 31 -2.53 -3.44 10.16
C ILE A 31 -2.91 -2.11 10.77
N ASP A 32 -4.14 -2.00 11.31
CA ASP A 32 -4.60 -0.79 11.94
C ASP A 32 -4.23 -0.73 13.43
N GLU A 33 -4.65 0.32 14.13
CA GLU A 33 -4.37 0.52 15.55
C GLU A 33 -4.94 -0.57 16.47
N ASN A 34 -5.92 -1.32 15.99
CA ASN A 34 -6.56 -2.41 16.75
C ASN A 34 -5.96 -3.77 16.44
N GLY A 35 -4.99 -3.85 15.53
CA GLY A 35 -4.43 -5.11 15.06
C GLY A 35 -5.24 -5.79 13.95
N ASP A 36 -6.28 -5.16 13.45
CA ASP A 36 -7.09 -5.68 12.35
C ASP A 36 -6.41 -5.45 11.01
N VAL A 37 -6.61 -6.37 10.07
CA VAL A 37 -5.95 -6.34 8.77
C VAL A 37 -6.94 -5.96 7.67
N HIS A 38 -6.49 -5.08 6.78
CA HIS A 38 -7.27 -4.61 5.63
C HIS A 38 -6.41 -4.68 4.37
N VAL A 39 -6.97 -5.17 3.28
CA VAL A 39 -6.22 -5.36 2.03
C VAL A 39 -6.86 -4.60 0.88
N GLY A 40 -6.05 -4.30 -0.13
CA GLY A 40 -6.50 -3.67 -1.36
C GLY A 40 -5.60 -4.04 -2.51
N CYS A 41 -6.09 -3.84 -3.72
CA CYS A 41 -5.33 -4.01 -4.95
C CYS A 41 -5.68 -2.86 -5.90
N ASN A 42 -4.84 -2.63 -6.92
CA ASN A 42 -5.16 -1.60 -7.89
C ASN A 42 -6.32 -2.06 -8.79
N VAL A 43 -7.18 -1.10 -9.12
CA VAL A 43 -8.32 -1.30 -10.00
C VAL A 43 -8.26 -0.23 -11.08
N GLU A 44 -7.94 -0.66 -12.30
CA GLU A 44 -7.85 0.23 -13.45
C GLU A 44 -9.21 0.48 -14.08
N ASN A 45 -9.29 1.46 -14.93
CA ASN A 45 -10.51 1.87 -15.58
C ASN A 45 -10.17 2.46 -16.94
N ALA A 46 -11.03 2.25 -17.94
CA ALA A 46 -10.89 2.88 -19.24
C ALA A 46 -10.87 4.42 -19.11
N SER A 47 -11.56 4.95 -18.12
CA SER A 47 -11.45 6.36 -17.74
C SER A 47 -10.29 6.49 -16.74
N TYR A 48 -9.14 6.93 -17.20
CA TYR A 48 -7.89 6.91 -16.43
C TYR A 48 -7.97 7.66 -15.12
N SER A 49 -8.76 8.72 -15.03
CA SER A 49 -8.95 9.47 -13.79
C SER A 49 -9.68 8.68 -12.69
N ASN A 50 -10.31 7.57 -13.05
CA ASN A 50 -11.08 6.73 -12.12
C ASN A 50 -10.31 5.49 -11.64
N VAL A 51 -9.00 5.46 -11.87
CA VAL A 51 -8.14 4.38 -11.38
C VAL A 51 -8.00 4.49 -9.86
N SER A 52 -8.07 3.35 -9.16
CA SER A 52 -7.82 3.27 -7.73
C SER A 52 -6.52 2.52 -7.47
N CYS A 53 -5.65 3.09 -6.64
CA CYS A 53 -4.42 2.45 -6.21
C CYS A 53 -4.70 1.40 -5.13
N ALA A 54 -3.81 0.43 -4.99
CA ALA A 54 -3.93 -0.61 -3.96
C ALA A 54 -3.99 -0.01 -2.55
N GLU A 55 -3.15 0.99 -2.29
CA GLU A 55 -3.08 1.66 -0.99
C GLU A 55 -4.40 2.38 -0.68
N ALA A 56 -4.99 3.06 -1.66
CA ALA A 56 -6.29 3.72 -1.48
C ALA A 56 -7.39 2.70 -1.17
N GLY A 57 -7.37 1.55 -1.84
CA GLY A 57 -8.32 0.47 -1.57
C GLY A 57 -8.20 -0.08 -0.17
N ALA A 58 -6.97 -0.33 0.29
CA ALA A 58 -6.74 -0.83 1.65
C ALA A 58 -7.14 0.20 2.72
N ILE A 59 -6.86 1.49 2.48
CA ILE A 59 -7.27 2.57 3.38
C ILE A 59 -8.80 2.67 3.44
N SER A 60 -9.48 2.59 2.30
CA SER A 60 -10.94 2.61 2.26
C SER A 60 -11.55 1.46 3.05
N ALA A 61 -10.97 0.27 2.92
CA ALA A 61 -11.41 -0.90 3.69
C ALA A 61 -11.19 -0.70 5.20
N MET A 62 -10.05 -0.15 5.60
CA MET A 62 -9.75 0.16 7.00
C MET A 62 -10.76 1.14 7.59
N VAL A 63 -11.00 2.25 6.90
CA VAL A 63 -11.94 3.29 7.38
C VAL A 63 -13.35 2.74 7.46
N ALA A 64 -13.79 1.98 6.46
CA ALA A 64 -15.12 1.37 6.47
C ALA A 64 -15.31 0.37 7.62
N ALA A 65 -14.24 -0.25 8.08
CA ALA A 65 -14.26 -1.19 9.22
C ALA A 65 -14.07 -0.50 10.57
N GLY A 66 -13.89 0.83 10.60
CA GLY A 66 -13.75 1.61 11.84
C GLY A 66 -12.32 1.90 12.26
N GLY A 67 -11.31 1.49 11.47
CA GLY A 67 -9.92 1.82 11.75
C GLY A 67 -9.62 3.29 11.46
N THR A 68 -8.74 3.88 12.26
CA THR A 68 -8.43 5.32 12.16
C THR A 68 -6.95 5.61 11.98
N ARG A 69 -6.08 4.59 12.13
CA ARG A 69 -4.63 4.78 12.05
C ARG A 69 -3.95 3.54 11.48
N ILE A 70 -2.96 3.79 10.63
CA ILE A 70 -2.12 2.73 10.07
C ILE A 70 -0.95 2.48 11.01
N ALA A 71 -0.88 1.27 11.59
CA ALA A 71 0.31 0.85 12.34
C ALA A 71 1.40 0.40 11.39
N THR A 72 1.06 -0.46 10.42
CA THR A 72 2.00 -0.94 9.40
C THR A 72 1.25 -1.14 8.09
N ILE A 73 1.89 -0.78 6.99
CA ILE A 73 1.36 -1.05 5.65
C ILE A 73 2.46 -1.71 4.81
N ALA A 74 2.10 -2.80 4.14
CA ALA A 74 2.98 -3.48 3.19
C ALA A 74 2.44 -3.28 1.77
N VAL A 75 3.32 -2.96 0.83
CA VAL A 75 2.96 -2.77 -0.58
C VAL A 75 3.86 -3.63 -1.45
N VAL A 76 3.26 -4.41 -2.34
CA VAL A 76 3.96 -5.33 -3.23
C VAL A 76 3.47 -5.08 -4.65
N GLY A 77 4.38 -4.89 -5.59
CA GLY A 77 4.00 -4.60 -6.97
C GLY A 77 4.96 -5.17 -8.00
N GLY A 78 4.50 -5.23 -9.23
CA GLY A 78 5.28 -5.71 -10.36
C GLY A 78 4.38 -6.04 -11.55
N ASN A 79 5.01 -6.45 -12.65
CA ASN A 79 4.26 -6.89 -13.82
C ASN A 79 3.42 -8.13 -13.48
N GLN A 80 2.21 -8.18 -14.01
CA GLN A 80 1.27 -9.27 -13.76
C GLN A 80 1.89 -10.61 -14.14
N GLY A 81 1.81 -11.59 -13.23
CA GLY A 81 2.36 -12.93 -13.44
C GLY A 81 3.86 -13.05 -13.19
N GLU A 82 4.55 -11.95 -12.85
CA GLU A 82 5.98 -11.95 -12.57
C GLU A 82 6.24 -11.72 -11.08
N PRO A 83 7.44 -12.08 -10.57
CA PRO A 83 7.80 -11.77 -9.19
C PRO A 83 7.72 -10.27 -8.91
N SER A 84 7.51 -9.91 -7.64
CA SER A 84 7.48 -8.50 -7.23
C SER A 84 8.82 -7.83 -7.47
N ARG A 85 8.77 -6.53 -7.76
CA ARG A 85 9.95 -5.69 -8.00
C ARG A 85 9.89 -4.47 -7.09
N ALA A 86 10.91 -3.62 -7.19
CA ALA A 86 10.89 -2.33 -6.48
C ALA A 86 9.59 -1.61 -6.76
N CYS A 87 8.87 -1.25 -5.71
CA CYS A 87 7.55 -0.63 -5.83
C CYS A 87 7.29 0.20 -4.57
N THR A 88 7.78 1.44 -4.57
CA THR A 88 7.45 2.41 -3.53
C THR A 88 6.17 3.14 -3.93
N PRO A 89 5.34 3.59 -2.97
CA PRO A 89 4.11 4.30 -3.30
C PRO A 89 4.41 5.62 -3.98
N CYS A 90 3.59 6.01 -4.96
CA CYS A 90 3.71 7.32 -5.60
C CYS A 90 3.39 8.45 -4.60
N GLY A 91 3.66 9.70 -5.00
CA GLY A 91 3.44 10.85 -4.12
C GLY A 91 2.01 10.96 -3.61
N GLY A 92 1.03 10.69 -4.47
CA GLY A 92 -0.38 10.71 -4.07
C GLY A 92 -0.71 9.70 -2.98
N CYS A 93 -0.20 8.48 -3.09
CA CYS A 93 -0.40 7.45 -2.07
C CYS A 93 0.39 7.75 -0.80
N ARG A 94 1.56 8.36 -0.91
CA ARG A 94 2.30 8.79 0.29
C ARG A 94 1.48 9.80 1.10
N GLN A 95 0.81 10.73 0.43
CA GLN A 95 -0.08 11.70 1.09
C GLN A 95 -1.29 11.00 1.70
N ARG A 96 -1.88 10.01 1.01
CA ARG A 96 -3.00 9.22 1.56
C ARG A 96 -2.62 8.46 2.80
N ILE A 97 -1.45 7.82 2.80
CA ILE A 97 -0.94 7.06 3.95
C ILE A 97 -0.63 8.01 5.10
N ASP A 98 -0.03 9.16 4.81
CA ASP A 98 0.35 10.15 5.81
C ASP A 98 -0.85 10.65 6.63
N GLU A 99 -2.03 10.77 6.02
CA GLU A 99 -3.27 11.18 6.70
C GLU A 99 -3.58 10.28 7.90
N PHE A 100 -3.25 8.99 7.81
CA PHE A 100 -3.55 7.98 8.83
C PHE A 100 -2.30 7.48 9.56
N ALA A 101 -1.18 8.18 9.42
CA ALA A 101 0.10 7.77 9.98
C ALA A 101 0.46 8.61 11.20
N ASP A 102 1.33 8.04 12.04
CA ASP A 102 2.04 8.76 13.07
C ASP A 102 3.54 8.40 13.01
N GLU A 103 4.33 8.83 14.01
CA GLU A 103 5.76 8.57 14.04
C GLU A 103 6.11 7.08 14.16
N ASN A 104 5.16 6.24 14.54
CA ASN A 104 5.37 4.80 14.69
C ASN A 104 4.92 4.00 13.47
N THR A 105 4.26 4.63 12.51
CA THR A 105 3.79 3.96 11.28
C THR A 105 4.98 3.52 10.45
N ARG A 106 4.93 2.25 10.00
CA ARG A 106 5.97 1.67 9.14
C ARG A 106 5.37 1.30 7.79
N LEU A 107 6.11 1.61 6.73
CA LEU A 107 5.78 1.20 5.38
C LEU A 107 6.82 0.17 4.91
N ILE A 108 6.38 -1.03 4.54
CA ILE A 108 7.26 -2.13 4.10
C ILE A 108 7.12 -2.30 2.59
N VAL A 109 8.20 -2.06 1.86
CA VAL A 109 8.24 -2.16 0.39
C VAL A 109 9.60 -2.67 -0.07
N LYS A 110 9.71 -3.09 -1.33
CA LYS A 110 10.99 -3.27 -1.99
C LYS A 110 11.50 -1.91 -2.46
N ASP A 111 12.71 -1.58 -2.06
CA ASP A 111 13.35 -0.34 -2.47
C ASP A 111 13.97 -0.46 -3.88
N ASN A 112 14.61 0.61 -4.35
CA ASN A 112 15.20 0.63 -5.69
C ASN A 112 16.37 -0.33 -5.88
N ASP A 113 16.94 -0.84 -4.79
CA ASP A 113 18.00 -1.87 -4.81
C ASP A 113 17.42 -3.29 -4.72
N GLU A 114 16.10 -3.44 -4.86
CA GLU A 114 15.36 -4.70 -4.78
C GLU A 114 15.45 -5.38 -3.40
N ASN A 115 15.68 -4.60 -2.34
CA ASN A 115 15.69 -5.08 -0.96
C ASN A 115 14.41 -4.67 -0.24
N TRP A 116 13.88 -5.56 0.63
CA TRP A 116 12.78 -5.20 1.51
C TRP A 116 13.25 -4.17 2.53
N HIS A 117 12.50 -3.10 2.67
CA HIS A 117 12.87 -1.96 3.50
C HIS A 117 11.65 -1.46 4.27
N SER A 118 11.86 -1.10 5.54
CA SER A 118 10.83 -0.49 6.38
C SER A 118 11.12 1.00 6.48
N TYR A 119 10.20 1.82 5.96
CA TYR A 119 10.31 3.28 5.99
C TYR A 119 9.37 3.88 7.02
N SER A 120 9.78 5.01 7.61
CA SER A 120 8.85 5.91 8.29
C SER A 120 8.22 6.86 7.26
N MET A 121 7.15 7.54 7.63
CA MET A 121 6.55 8.54 6.74
C MET A 121 7.43 9.80 6.62
N ASP A 122 8.18 10.14 7.64
CA ASP A 122 9.16 11.25 7.54
C ASP A 122 10.22 10.98 6.48
N GLU A 123 10.61 9.72 6.29
CA GLU A 123 11.56 9.36 5.25
C GLU A 123 10.95 9.46 3.85
N LEU A 124 9.67 9.11 3.69
CA LEU A 124 9.01 9.04 2.39
C LEU A 124 8.29 10.33 2.00
N LEU A 125 7.88 11.13 2.97
CA LEU A 125 7.15 12.37 2.74
C LEU A 125 7.58 13.43 3.75
N PRO A 126 8.84 13.91 3.67
CA PRO A 126 9.32 14.95 4.58
C PRO A 126 8.55 16.25 4.36
N SER A 127 8.29 16.98 5.46
CA SER A 127 7.56 18.25 5.41
C SER A 127 6.17 18.10 4.76
N SER A 128 5.46 17.03 5.13
CA SER A 128 4.17 16.71 4.51
C SER A 128 3.11 17.77 4.80
N PHE A 129 2.11 17.83 3.93
CA PHE A 129 0.99 18.76 4.07
C PHE A 129 0.02 18.29 5.15
N HIS A 130 -0.35 19.21 6.05
CA HIS A 130 -1.40 19.01 7.06
C HIS A 130 -2.30 20.24 7.11
N LEU A 131 -3.54 20.04 7.47
CA LEU A 131 -4.48 21.13 7.78
C LEU A 131 -4.40 21.53 9.24
#